data_0a34d6bb62e0d97e7514a5756db1199a
#
_entry.id   0a34d6bb62e0d97e7514a5756db1199a
#
_cell.length_a   1.000
_cell.length_b   1.000
_cell.length_c   1.000
_cell.angle_alpha   90.00
_cell.angle_beta   90.00
_cell.angle_gamma   90.00
#
_symmetry.space_group_name_H-M   'P 1'
#
loop_
_entity.id
_entity.type
_entity.pdbx_description
1 polymer ?
#
loop_
_entity_poly.entity_id
_entity_poly.type
_entity_poly.pdbx_seq_one_letter_code
_entity_poly.pdbx_strand_id
1 'polypeptide(L)'
;METQRVEDVVEPPLKYPHTNVDEIKVLAAVAVESQPETGLATKPSNDPVADRTQTQGSQSTTEDVVKPSSNGQAARSSEQKAEANGKEVHLPSIQSPASALADTLSALSIATPAVKVSKASRLQTVSDQCQRVSELAAEEPANAQEGDAAVGLVYDKIMEEHVGPPSHVERPQRTAALVQKLRAAGLAARCWTLPPRQARDDELVLAHTEAHVRHIDGPPKDDEWQIGDNYYSAATPLAARTAAGCTVQAVEAVCSGQVQRAFAVVRPPGHHAECARAMGFCFFNNVAVAALAARKAGANKVLILDWDVHHGNGIEEILYGNADIMYISLHRGNGFYPGTGDIEDIGKGAGRGFNLNIPFPRGGFNDADYIAAFDLVLEPVIGAFAPDLIIVSAGYDAVQGDPLGGMNLTPQVYGHMTARLARLAADGKLVLALEGGYNLRMTAECGAECVKVLLGAKPEPLDTRGAWRPAKETGQLLAQVAAAQAPFWPVLAPLSSQDGFDKAWDEYLLTKQTEAALQLRRSPRAKAAI
;
A
#
# COMPACT_ATOMS: atom_id res chain seq x y z
N MET A 1 -43.89 -5.25 45.81
CA MET A 1 -43.41 -5.15 44.43
C MET A 1 -42.38 -4.06 44.42
N GLU A 2 -41.15 -4.43 44.73
CA GLU A 2 -39.99 -3.55 44.81
C GLU A 2 -39.31 -3.55 43.44
N THR A 3 -39.19 -2.36 42.87
CA THR A 3 -38.40 -2.10 41.66
C THR A 3 -36.97 -1.79 42.09
N GLN A 4 -36.06 -2.72 41.84
CA GLN A 4 -34.62 -2.48 41.97
C GLN A 4 -34.12 -1.60 40.80
N ARG A 5 -33.57 -0.43 41.16
CA ARG A 5 -32.78 0.41 40.27
C ARG A 5 -31.38 -0.24 40.12
N VAL A 6 -30.97 -0.45 38.87
CA VAL A 6 -29.59 -0.76 38.53
C VAL A 6 -28.84 0.57 38.40
N GLU A 7 -27.85 0.79 39.26
CA GLU A 7 -26.96 1.94 39.20
C GLU A 7 -25.87 1.65 38.15
N ASP A 8 -25.76 2.53 37.17
CA ASP A 8 -24.70 2.54 36.19
C ASP A 8 -23.36 2.91 36.84
N VAL A 9 -22.44 1.96 36.91
CA VAL A 9 -21.06 2.20 37.34
C VAL A 9 -20.30 2.79 36.15
N VAL A 10 -20.07 4.10 36.18
CA VAL A 10 -19.20 4.82 35.23
C VAL A 10 -17.77 4.68 35.73
N GLU A 11 -16.96 3.90 35.04
CA GLU A 11 -15.52 3.85 35.25
C GLU A 11 -14.84 5.17 34.80
N PRO A 12 -13.87 5.71 35.57
CA PRO A 12 -13.18 6.93 35.19
C PRO A 12 -12.22 6.69 34.00
N PRO A 13 -11.98 7.71 33.14
CA PRO A 13 -11.12 7.56 31.97
C PRO A 13 -9.66 7.33 32.37
N LEU A 14 -9.04 6.29 31.81
CA LEU A 14 -7.62 5.98 31.90
C LEU A 14 -6.80 7.15 31.30
N LYS A 15 -6.00 7.78 32.16
CA LYS A 15 -5.00 8.78 31.74
C LYS A 15 -3.83 8.06 31.08
N TYR A 16 -3.68 8.21 29.77
CA TYR A 16 -2.46 7.84 29.07
C TYR A 16 -1.38 8.89 29.29
N PRO A 17 -0.12 8.51 29.56
CA PRO A 17 0.98 9.46 29.63
C PRO A 17 1.24 10.03 28.23
N HIS A 18 1.35 11.36 28.16
CA HIS A 18 1.81 12.07 26.96
C HIS A 18 3.23 11.66 26.63
N THR A 19 3.42 10.90 25.57
CA THR A 19 4.76 10.64 25.00
C THR A 19 5.26 11.93 24.36
N ASN A 20 6.38 12.38 24.85
CA ASN A 20 7.06 13.61 24.44
C ASN A 20 7.64 13.44 23.03
N VAL A 21 7.25 14.30 22.10
CA VAL A 21 7.66 14.31 20.69
C VAL A 21 9.18 14.44 20.51
N ASP A 22 9.90 14.85 21.56
CA ASP A 22 11.35 15.02 21.54
C ASP A 22 12.14 13.71 21.73
N GLU A 23 11.52 12.63 22.23
CA GLU A 23 12.20 11.32 22.33
C GLU A 23 12.31 10.59 20.98
N ILE A 24 11.43 10.88 20.04
CA ILE A 24 11.49 10.29 18.68
C ILE A 24 12.62 10.91 17.84
N LYS A 25 13.03 12.15 18.14
CA LYS A 25 14.15 12.81 17.45
C LYS A 25 15.53 12.31 17.87
N VAL A 26 15.64 11.71 19.06
CA VAL A 26 16.92 11.18 19.56
C VAL A 26 17.29 9.84 18.91
N LEU A 27 16.33 9.05 18.49
CA LEU A 27 16.58 7.75 17.82
C LEU A 27 16.96 7.90 16.33
N ALA A 28 16.63 9.01 15.69
CA ALA A 28 17.04 9.31 14.32
C ALA A 28 18.45 9.93 14.21
N ALA A 29 19.04 10.44 15.31
CA ALA A 29 20.33 11.11 15.31
C ALA A 29 21.54 10.17 15.57
N VAL A 30 21.32 8.91 15.95
CA VAL A 30 22.40 7.95 16.30
C VAL A 30 22.91 7.15 15.08
N ALA A 31 22.28 7.26 13.93
CA ALA A 31 22.65 6.46 12.74
C ALA A 31 23.60 7.17 11.73
N VAL A 32 24.14 8.38 12.03
CA VAL A 32 24.96 9.16 11.08
C VAL A 32 26.42 9.38 11.53
N GLU A 33 26.89 8.76 12.59
CA GLU A 33 28.31 8.90 12.99
C GLU A 33 29.07 7.59 12.88
N SER A 34 29.64 7.30 11.71
CA SER A 34 30.90 6.56 11.58
C SER A 34 31.46 6.58 10.15
N GLN A 35 32.21 7.60 9.79
CA GLN A 35 33.34 7.48 8.84
C GLN A 35 34.45 8.49 9.22
N PRO A 36 35.75 8.14 9.08
CA PRO A 36 36.86 8.91 9.67
C PRO A 36 37.32 10.05 8.77
N GLU A 37 37.66 11.17 9.45
CA GLU A 37 38.27 12.35 8.86
C GLU A 37 39.74 12.10 8.43
N THR A 38 40.09 12.63 7.24
CA THR A 38 41.49 13.05 6.99
C THR A 38 41.47 14.55 6.68
N GLY A 39 42.14 15.28 7.54
CA GLY A 39 42.19 16.72 7.51
C GLY A 39 43.12 17.31 6.47
N LEU A 40 42.85 18.53 6.06
CA LEU A 40 43.84 19.61 5.97
C LEU A 40 43.13 20.98 6.05
N ALA A 41 43.62 21.79 6.95
CA ALA A 41 43.14 23.13 7.26
C ALA A 41 43.71 24.19 6.32
N THR A 42 42.89 25.22 5.97
CA THR A 42 43.37 26.64 5.99
C THR A 42 42.18 27.58 6.09
N LYS A 43 42.29 28.55 6.97
CA LYS A 43 41.33 29.61 7.34
C LYS A 43 41.59 30.92 6.59
N PRO A 44 40.83 32.00 6.83
CA PRO A 44 40.12 32.77 5.83
C PRO A 44 40.62 34.24 5.68
N SER A 45 40.10 35.01 4.74
CA SER A 45 40.17 36.48 4.81
C SER A 45 38.96 37.14 4.13
N ASN A 46 38.49 38.15 4.79
CA ASN A 46 37.34 39.03 4.64
C ASN A 46 37.33 39.91 3.38
N ASP A 47 36.11 40.21 2.94
CA ASP A 47 35.45 41.38 2.36
C ASP A 47 36.26 42.65 2.04
N PRO A 48 35.70 43.69 1.33
CA PRO A 48 34.49 43.83 0.50
C PRO A 48 34.65 44.80 -0.74
N VAL A 49 33.52 44.95 -1.51
CA VAL A 49 33.04 46.24 -2.14
C VAL A 49 33.40 46.58 -3.58
N ALA A 50 32.32 46.86 -4.34
CA ALA A 50 32.01 47.86 -5.36
C ALA A 50 32.25 47.58 -6.86
N ASP A 51 31.15 47.42 -7.55
CA ASP A 51 30.46 48.38 -8.45
C ASP A 51 31.16 48.77 -9.79
N ARG A 52 30.29 48.70 -10.80
CA ARG A 52 30.27 49.45 -12.08
C ARG A 52 30.49 48.72 -13.40
N THR A 53 29.37 48.57 -14.06
CA THR A 53 28.99 49.17 -15.38
C THR A 53 29.70 48.74 -16.68
N GLN A 54 28.83 48.30 -17.60
CA GLN A 54 28.79 48.63 -19.06
C GLN A 54 29.98 48.21 -19.93
N THR A 55 29.81 47.62 -21.08
CA THR A 55 29.07 47.89 -22.31
C THR A 55 29.50 46.91 -23.41
N GLN A 56 28.52 46.53 -24.22
CA GLN A 56 28.53 46.35 -25.69
C GLN A 56 29.67 45.67 -26.44
N GLY A 57 29.26 44.78 -27.35
CA GLY A 57 29.81 44.82 -28.71
C GLY A 57 30.06 43.45 -29.33
N SER A 58 29.10 42.93 -30.04
CA SER A 58 29.02 42.64 -31.50
C SER A 58 29.97 41.59 -32.13
N GLN A 59 29.32 40.64 -32.81
CA GLN A 59 29.64 40.09 -34.16
C GLN A 59 30.91 39.24 -34.26
N SER A 60 30.98 38.14 -34.95
CA SER A 60 30.27 37.52 -36.07
C SER A 60 31.11 36.34 -36.57
N THR A 61 30.40 35.35 -37.19
CA THR A 61 30.85 34.55 -38.35
C THR A 61 31.99 33.55 -38.12
N THR A 62 31.94 32.36 -38.56
CA THR A 62 31.57 31.52 -39.66
C THR A 62 32.29 30.16 -39.55
N GLU A 63 31.57 29.13 -39.90
CA GLU A 63 31.91 27.96 -40.76
C GLU A 63 33.31 27.33 -40.67
N ASP A 64 33.40 25.98 -40.50
CA ASP A 64 33.39 24.98 -41.54
C ASP A 64 33.68 23.57 -40.95
N VAL A 65 32.80 22.65 -41.19
CA VAL A 65 32.87 21.40 -41.97
C VAL A 65 34.25 20.74 -42.04
N VAL A 66 34.33 19.46 -41.60
CA VAL A 66 34.83 18.30 -42.37
C VAL A 66 34.75 17.00 -41.51
N LYS A 67 34.03 16.02 -41.99
CA LYS A 67 34.25 14.54 -41.82
C LYS A 67 35.13 14.07 -42.98
N PRO A 68 35.59 12.80 -43.13
CA PRO A 68 35.36 11.54 -42.42
C PRO A 68 36.57 10.55 -42.38
N SER A 69 36.21 9.29 -42.07
CA SER A 69 36.82 7.98 -42.43
C SER A 69 37.87 7.38 -41.48
N SER A 70 37.62 6.24 -40.90
CA SER A 70 37.54 4.82 -41.32
C SER A 70 38.82 4.00 -41.12
N ASN A 71 38.61 2.74 -40.70
CA ASN A 71 39.48 1.56 -40.71
C ASN A 71 40.54 1.46 -39.60
N GLY A 72 40.74 0.33 -38.94
CA GLY A 72 40.35 -1.05 -39.13
C GLY A 72 41.39 -1.96 -38.45
N GLN A 73 40.98 -3.16 -38.14
CA GLN A 73 41.78 -4.38 -37.90
C GLN A 73 42.55 -4.57 -36.58
N ALA A 74 42.08 -5.46 -35.74
CA ALA A 74 42.49 -6.83 -35.43
C ALA A 74 44.00 -7.13 -35.28
N ALA A 75 44.37 -7.65 -34.11
CA ALA A 75 45.36 -8.74 -34.01
C ALA A 75 45.27 -9.50 -32.68
N ARG A 76 45.39 -10.80 -32.81
CA ARG A 76 45.32 -11.89 -31.84
C ARG A 76 46.67 -12.12 -31.13
N SER A 77 46.54 -12.99 -30.08
CA SER A 77 47.51 -13.95 -29.52
C SER A 77 48.51 -13.36 -28.52
N SER A 78 48.88 -14.02 -27.44
CA SER A 78 49.25 -15.42 -27.26
C SER A 78 49.37 -15.77 -25.77
N GLU A 79 49.09 -17.04 -25.48
CA GLU A 79 49.37 -17.75 -24.23
C GLU A 79 50.88 -17.77 -23.91
N GLN A 80 51.21 -17.73 -22.60
CA GLN A 80 52.36 -18.52 -22.12
C GLN A 80 52.17 -18.98 -20.68
N LYS A 81 52.23 -20.29 -20.53
CA LYS A 81 52.42 -21.07 -19.30
C LYS A 81 53.82 -20.82 -18.71
N ALA A 82 53.93 -20.84 -17.40
CA ALA A 82 55.13 -21.29 -16.72
C ALA A 82 54.76 -22.00 -15.41
N GLU A 83 55.22 -23.24 -15.33
CA GLU A 83 55.14 -24.17 -14.19
C GLU A 83 56.25 -23.89 -13.16
N ALA A 84 55.96 -24.36 -11.94
CA ALA A 84 56.79 -25.08 -10.99
C ALA A 84 57.64 -24.29 -9.96
N ASN A 85 57.42 -24.46 -8.72
CA ASN A 85 58.10 -25.38 -7.81
C ASN A 85 57.80 -25.06 -6.33
N GLY A 86 57.50 -26.10 -5.62
CA GLY A 86 57.12 -26.12 -4.22
C GLY A 86 58.27 -25.92 -3.25
N LYS A 87 57.90 -25.52 -2.05
CA LYS A 87 58.52 -25.93 -0.78
C LYS A 87 57.51 -25.82 0.33
N GLU A 88 57.17 -26.97 0.91
CA GLU A 88 56.49 -27.09 2.20
C GLU A 88 57.33 -26.50 3.32
N VAL A 89 56.67 -25.67 4.17
CA VAL A 89 57.17 -25.33 5.48
C VAL A 89 56.09 -25.69 6.50
N HIS A 90 56.37 -26.73 7.25
CA HIS A 90 55.59 -27.19 8.39
C HIS A 90 55.64 -26.14 9.52
N LEU A 91 54.49 -25.73 10.03
CA LEU A 91 54.30 -25.06 11.30
C LEU A 91 53.27 -25.81 12.15
N PRO A 92 53.48 -25.94 13.48
CA PRO A 92 52.72 -26.89 14.31
C PRO A 92 51.32 -26.38 14.69
N SER A 93 50.40 -27.33 14.73
CA SER A 93 48.99 -27.18 15.13
C SER A 93 48.88 -26.75 16.61
N ILE A 94 48.23 -25.61 16.85
CA ILE A 94 47.73 -25.23 18.19
C ILE A 94 46.29 -25.76 18.28
N GLN A 95 46.08 -26.70 19.20
CA GLN A 95 44.77 -27.21 19.57
C GLN A 95 43.97 -26.15 20.30
N SER A 96 42.74 -25.87 19.88
CA SER A 96 41.78 -24.98 20.55
C SER A 96 41.08 -25.69 21.71
N PRO A 97 40.69 -24.97 22.80
CA PRO A 97 40.11 -25.56 24.03
C PRO A 97 38.60 -25.84 23.94
N ALA A 98 38.11 -26.35 22.85
CA ALA A 98 36.69 -26.70 22.68
C ALA A 98 36.33 -28.15 22.99
N SER A 99 37.30 -29.02 23.34
CA SER A 99 37.05 -30.43 23.62
C SER A 99 36.77 -30.77 25.09
N ALA A 100 36.88 -29.81 26.01
CA ALA A 100 36.70 -30.05 27.47
C ALA A 100 35.29 -29.73 27.98
N LEU A 101 34.38 -29.19 27.16
CA LEU A 101 33.00 -28.86 27.55
C LEU A 101 31.95 -29.89 27.08
N ALA A 102 32.32 -30.82 26.23
CA ALA A 102 31.39 -31.81 25.68
C ALA A 102 31.07 -32.99 26.63
N ASP A 103 31.95 -33.25 27.65
CA ASP A 103 31.78 -34.40 28.53
C ASP A 103 31.01 -34.10 29.82
N THR A 104 30.64 -32.86 30.10
CA THR A 104 29.92 -32.49 31.32
C THR A 104 28.41 -32.27 31.13
N LEU A 105 27.89 -32.23 29.88
CA LEU A 105 26.45 -32.06 29.58
C LEU A 105 25.70 -33.34 29.28
N SER A 106 26.34 -34.50 29.38
CA SER A 106 25.74 -35.82 29.12
C SER A 106 24.99 -36.45 30.30
N ALA A 107 24.90 -35.77 31.45
CA ALA A 107 24.35 -36.35 32.67
C ALA A 107 23.02 -35.76 33.18
N LEU A 108 22.33 -34.89 32.40
CA LEU A 108 21.02 -34.37 32.78
C LEU A 108 20.03 -34.48 31.62
N SER A 109 19.69 -35.73 31.28
CA SER A 109 18.58 -36.06 30.37
C SER A 109 17.29 -36.22 31.18
N ILE A 110 16.51 -35.17 31.29
CA ILE A 110 15.10 -35.28 31.66
C ILE A 110 14.32 -35.45 30.34
N ALA A 111 13.83 -36.68 30.15
CA ALA A 111 13.04 -37.07 28.99
C ALA A 111 11.69 -36.37 29.01
N THR A 112 11.51 -35.38 28.12
CA THR A 112 10.17 -34.96 27.66
C THR A 112 9.75 -35.88 26.51
N PRO A 113 8.52 -36.43 26.48
CA PRO A 113 8.09 -37.30 25.38
C PRO A 113 7.92 -36.45 24.12
N ALA A 114 8.80 -36.63 23.15
CA ALA A 114 8.63 -36.11 21.80
C ALA A 114 7.43 -36.81 21.15
N VAL A 115 6.32 -36.13 21.02
CA VAL A 115 5.19 -36.57 20.18
C VAL A 115 5.68 -36.58 18.74
N LYS A 116 6.04 -37.76 18.24
CA LYS A 116 6.32 -37.95 16.81
C LYS A 116 5.01 -37.85 16.04
N VAL A 117 4.66 -36.66 15.58
CA VAL A 117 3.59 -36.46 14.58
C VAL A 117 4.12 -37.03 13.27
N SER A 118 3.56 -38.16 12.82
CA SER A 118 3.98 -38.85 11.61
C SER A 118 3.70 -37.94 10.37
N LYS A 119 4.55 -38.07 9.34
CA LYS A 119 4.37 -37.38 8.04
C LYS A 119 2.99 -37.67 7.42
N ALA A 120 2.41 -38.86 7.70
CA ALA A 120 1.06 -39.25 7.31
C ALA A 120 -0.03 -38.43 8.02
N SER A 121 0.14 -38.10 9.32
CA SER A 121 -0.82 -37.29 10.08
C SER A 121 -0.84 -35.84 9.61
N ARG A 122 0.31 -35.28 9.17
CA ARG A 122 0.36 -33.93 8.56
C ARG A 122 -0.29 -33.89 7.18
N LEU A 123 -0.11 -34.92 6.36
CA LEU A 123 -0.76 -35.02 5.04
C LEU A 123 -2.27 -35.22 5.17
N GLN A 124 -2.73 -35.95 6.19
CA GLN A 124 -4.15 -36.12 6.47
C GLN A 124 -4.82 -34.82 6.90
N THR A 125 -4.16 -34.03 7.77
CA THR A 125 -4.68 -32.71 8.22
C THR A 125 -4.77 -31.70 7.08
N VAL A 126 -3.80 -31.73 6.15
CA VAL A 126 -3.82 -30.85 4.95
C VAL A 126 -4.89 -31.32 3.96
N SER A 127 -5.06 -32.65 3.78
CA SER A 127 -6.13 -33.19 2.93
C SER A 127 -7.52 -32.89 3.49
N ASP A 128 -7.71 -33.02 4.81
CA ASP A 128 -8.99 -32.72 5.47
C ASP A 128 -9.29 -31.21 5.45
N GLN A 129 -8.27 -30.33 5.51
CA GLN A 129 -8.44 -28.91 5.29
C GLN A 129 -8.77 -28.58 3.83
N CYS A 130 -8.10 -29.20 2.86
CA CYS A 130 -8.43 -29.03 1.44
C CYS A 130 -9.83 -29.53 1.10
N GLN A 131 -10.29 -30.66 1.69
CA GLN A 131 -11.66 -31.13 1.51
C GLN A 131 -12.69 -30.21 2.15
N ARG A 132 -12.45 -29.66 3.33
CA ARG A 132 -13.33 -28.64 3.94
C ARG A 132 -13.41 -27.35 3.13
N VAL A 133 -12.33 -26.95 2.47
CA VAL A 133 -12.30 -25.75 1.60
C VAL A 133 -13.07 -25.99 0.29
N SER A 134 -13.08 -27.23 -0.24
CA SER A 134 -13.82 -27.55 -1.47
C SER A 134 -15.34 -27.73 -1.25
N GLU A 135 -15.79 -27.89 -0.01
CA GLU A 135 -17.22 -28.02 0.35
C GLU A 135 -17.87 -26.68 0.73
N LEU A 136 -17.10 -25.61 0.93
CA LEU A 136 -17.63 -24.28 1.20
C LEU A 136 -17.92 -23.56 -0.14
N ALA A 137 -19.03 -23.90 -0.75
CA ALA A 137 -19.64 -23.00 -1.73
C ALA A 137 -19.85 -21.62 -1.08
N ALA A 138 -19.75 -20.53 -1.86
CA ALA A 138 -20.08 -19.22 -1.36
C ALA A 138 -21.49 -19.27 -0.76
N GLU A 139 -21.61 -18.98 0.53
CA GLU A 139 -22.90 -18.98 1.21
C GLU A 139 -23.68 -17.74 0.78
N GLU A 140 -24.93 -17.95 0.38
CA GLU A 140 -25.84 -16.85 0.04
C GLU A 140 -26.04 -15.92 1.25
N PRO A 141 -26.25 -14.61 1.00
CA PRO A 141 -26.45 -13.65 2.09
C PRO A 141 -27.77 -13.94 2.82
N ALA A 142 -27.67 -14.08 4.16
CA ALA A 142 -28.83 -14.38 4.98
C ALA A 142 -29.90 -13.27 4.97
N ASN A 143 -29.53 -12.02 4.68
CA ASN A 143 -30.38 -10.83 4.72
C ASN A 143 -30.16 -9.91 3.51
N ALA A 144 -30.06 -10.47 2.28
CA ALA A 144 -30.06 -9.65 1.06
C ALA A 144 -31.33 -8.80 0.97
N GLN A 145 -31.18 -7.54 0.57
CA GLN A 145 -32.29 -6.62 0.34
C GLN A 145 -32.55 -6.49 -1.16
N GLU A 146 -33.79 -6.24 -1.54
CA GLU A 146 -34.13 -5.95 -2.92
C GLU A 146 -33.32 -4.73 -3.42
N GLY A 147 -32.58 -4.89 -4.52
CA GLY A 147 -31.70 -3.87 -5.07
C GLY A 147 -30.26 -3.89 -4.55
N ASP A 148 -29.88 -4.79 -3.63
CA ASP A 148 -28.49 -4.99 -3.26
C ASP A 148 -27.69 -5.53 -4.47
N ALA A 149 -26.53 -4.95 -4.73
CA ALA A 149 -25.56 -5.55 -5.61
C ALA A 149 -25.02 -6.85 -4.98
N ALA A 150 -24.68 -7.85 -5.79
CA ALA A 150 -24.01 -9.05 -5.29
C ALA A 150 -22.60 -8.69 -4.83
N VAL A 151 -22.37 -8.65 -3.53
CA VAL A 151 -21.10 -8.29 -2.89
C VAL A 151 -20.52 -9.47 -2.13
N GLY A 152 -19.28 -9.86 -2.49
CA GLY A 152 -18.51 -10.87 -1.77
C GLY A 152 -17.75 -10.27 -0.57
N LEU A 153 -17.74 -10.98 0.54
CA LEU A 153 -16.91 -10.67 1.70
C LEU A 153 -16.05 -11.89 2.01
N VAL A 154 -14.73 -11.70 2.05
CA VAL A 154 -13.79 -12.76 2.44
C VAL A 154 -12.96 -12.34 3.63
N TYR A 155 -12.87 -13.23 4.61
CA TYR A 155 -12.12 -13.05 5.84
C TYR A 155 -11.86 -14.42 6.48
N ASP A 156 -10.66 -14.60 7.04
CA ASP A 156 -10.34 -15.77 7.85
C ASP A 156 -9.70 -15.34 9.17
N LYS A 157 -10.21 -15.88 10.26
CA LYS A 157 -9.69 -15.62 11.60
C LYS A 157 -8.24 -16.09 11.78
N ILE A 158 -7.75 -17.02 10.97
CA ILE A 158 -6.35 -17.47 11.00
C ILE A 158 -5.37 -16.32 10.82
N MET A 159 -5.76 -15.27 10.09
CA MET A 159 -4.95 -14.07 9.92
C MET A 159 -4.75 -13.30 11.23
N GLU A 160 -5.61 -13.49 12.23
CA GLU A 160 -5.46 -12.89 13.57
C GLU A 160 -4.38 -13.58 14.41
N GLU A 161 -3.94 -14.79 14.03
CA GLU A 161 -2.86 -15.51 14.71
C GLU A 161 -1.45 -14.90 14.42
N HIS A 162 -1.33 -14.04 13.41
CA HIS A 162 -0.14 -13.24 13.19
C HIS A 162 -0.06 -12.14 14.26
N VAL A 163 0.66 -12.41 15.34
CA VAL A 163 0.73 -11.56 16.54
C VAL A 163 2.15 -11.07 16.75
N GLY A 164 2.33 -9.77 16.88
CA GLY A 164 3.58 -9.09 17.17
C GLY A 164 3.65 -8.55 18.61
N PRO A 165 4.62 -7.66 18.87
CA PRO A 165 4.74 -6.97 20.15
C PRO A 165 3.44 -6.24 20.52
N PRO A 166 3.03 -6.19 21.80
CA PRO A 166 1.76 -5.57 22.22
C PRO A 166 1.62 -4.09 21.83
N SER A 167 2.74 -3.38 21.68
CA SER A 167 2.77 -1.97 21.27
C SER A 167 2.70 -1.77 19.75
N HIS A 168 2.78 -2.83 18.96
CA HIS A 168 2.79 -2.71 17.51
C HIS A 168 1.43 -2.25 16.99
N VAL A 169 1.44 -1.28 16.06
CA VAL A 169 0.21 -0.68 15.52
C VAL A 169 -0.53 -1.61 14.57
N GLU A 170 0.22 -2.37 13.73
CA GLU A 170 -0.34 -3.46 12.93
C GLU A 170 -0.57 -4.65 13.88
N ARG A 171 -1.83 -5.03 14.07
CA ARG A 171 -2.24 -6.02 15.07
C ARG A 171 -3.59 -6.67 14.70
N PRO A 172 -3.90 -7.86 15.24
CA PRO A 172 -5.11 -8.63 14.92
C PRO A 172 -6.42 -7.85 15.07
N GLN A 173 -6.47 -6.92 16.02
CA GLN A 173 -7.67 -6.12 16.29
C GLN A 173 -8.10 -5.24 15.10
N ARG A 174 -7.24 -5.00 14.10
CA ARG A 174 -7.58 -4.21 12.90
C ARG A 174 -8.68 -4.90 12.09
N THR A 175 -8.48 -6.16 11.71
CA THR A 175 -9.48 -6.96 10.98
C THR A 175 -10.65 -7.33 11.88
N ALA A 176 -10.39 -7.73 13.14
CA ALA A 176 -11.43 -8.07 14.11
C ALA A 176 -12.43 -6.94 14.31
N ALA A 177 -11.97 -5.69 14.52
CA ALA A 177 -12.82 -4.52 14.70
C ALA A 177 -13.69 -4.22 13.47
N LEU A 178 -13.09 -4.32 12.27
CA LEU A 178 -13.83 -4.12 11.02
C LEU A 178 -14.91 -5.19 10.84
N VAL A 179 -14.58 -6.46 11.00
CA VAL A 179 -15.57 -7.56 10.88
C VAL A 179 -16.67 -7.44 11.92
N GLN A 180 -16.32 -7.08 13.16
CA GLN A 180 -17.30 -6.82 14.22
C GLN A 180 -18.24 -5.66 13.84
N LYS A 181 -17.71 -4.56 13.31
CA LYS A 181 -18.50 -3.42 12.85
C LYS A 181 -19.46 -3.82 11.72
N LEU A 182 -18.98 -4.55 10.72
CA LEU A 182 -19.81 -5.03 9.60
C LEU A 182 -20.95 -5.93 10.09
N ARG A 183 -20.67 -6.82 11.05
CA ARG A 183 -21.69 -7.69 11.67
C ARG A 183 -22.70 -6.88 12.49
N ALA A 184 -22.21 -5.99 13.34
CA ALA A 184 -23.08 -5.15 14.20
C ALA A 184 -23.99 -4.21 13.37
N ALA A 185 -23.53 -3.74 12.22
CA ALA A 185 -24.30 -2.92 11.30
C ALA A 185 -25.22 -3.75 10.37
N GLY A 186 -25.23 -5.08 10.47
CA GLY A 186 -26.01 -5.97 9.60
C GLY A 186 -25.50 -6.06 8.16
N LEU A 187 -24.35 -5.41 7.86
CA LEU A 187 -23.79 -5.35 6.50
C LEU A 187 -23.21 -6.71 6.06
N ALA A 188 -22.53 -7.40 6.97
CA ALA A 188 -21.95 -8.72 6.65
C ALA A 188 -23.04 -9.73 6.25
N ALA A 189 -24.22 -9.68 6.86
CA ALA A 189 -25.34 -10.59 6.54
C ALA A 189 -26.01 -10.29 5.18
N ARG A 190 -25.66 -9.18 4.53
CA ARG A 190 -26.10 -8.79 3.17
C ARG A 190 -25.08 -9.12 2.10
N CYS A 191 -23.88 -9.58 2.51
CA CYS A 191 -22.80 -9.97 1.60
C CYS A 191 -22.74 -11.49 1.43
N TRP A 192 -22.31 -11.94 0.26
CA TRP A 192 -21.94 -13.33 0.02
C TRP A 192 -20.66 -13.67 0.78
N THR A 193 -20.68 -14.74 1.55
CA THR A 193 -19.47 -15.21 2.22
C THR A 193 -18.63 -16.00 1.21
N LEU A 194 -17.49 -15.44 0.83
CA LEU A 194 -16.53 -16.12 -0.05
C LEU A 194 -15.64 -17.06 0.79
N PRO A 195 -15.36 -18.30 0.32
CA PRO A 195 -14.51 -19.23 1.04
C PRO A 195 -13.07 -18.70 1.11
N PRO A 196 -12.48 -18.56 2.31
CA PRO A 196 -11.08 -18.16 2.43
C PRO A 196 -10.16 -19.28 1.94
N ARG A 197 -9.02 -18.92 1.36
CA ARG A 197 -7.99 -19.85 0.94
C ARG A 197 -6.59 -19.26 1.06
N GLN A 198 -5.59 -20.11 1.08
CA GLN A 198 -4.20 -19.70 0.93
C GLN A 198 -3.87 -19.46 -0.55
N ALA A 199 -2.98 -18.52 -0.81
CA ALA A 199 -2.38 -18.37 -2.13
C ALA A 199 -1.49 -19.58 -2.45
N ARG A 200 -1.58 -20.07 -3.69
CA ARG A 200 -0.72 -21.11 -4.22
C ARG A 200 0.64 -20.56 -4.62
N ASP A 201 1.65 -21.41 -4.71
CA ASP A 201 3.00 -21.01 -5.14
C ASP A 201 2.98 -20.40 -6.56
N ASP A 202 2.18 -20.98 -7.47
CA ASP A 202 2.04 -20.50 -8.85
C ASP A 202 1.34 -19.13 -8.97
N GLU A 203 0.65 -18.70 -7.92
CA GLU A 203 0.07 -17.35 -7.80
C GLU A 203 1.08 -16.37 -7.21
N LEU A 204 1.76 -16.77 -6.12
CA LEU A 204 2.73 -15.90 -5.45
C LEU A 204 3.92 -15.55 -6.36
N VAL A 205 4.41 -16.50 -7.15
CA VAL A 205 5.54 -16.28 -8.08
C VAL A 205 5.17 -15.42 -9.30
N LEU A 206 3.90 -15.01 -9.45
CA LEU A 206 3.54 -13.98 -10.42
C LEU A 206 4.11 -12.61 -10.04
N ALA A 207 4.18 -12.32 -8.74
CA ALA A 207 4.62 -11.04 -8.18
C ALA A 207 5.98 -11.14 -7.47
N HIS A 208 6.32 -12.30 -6.93
CA HIS A 208 7.48 -12.50 -6.07
C HIS A 208 8.47 -13.51 -6.64
N THR A 209 9.74 -13.37 -6.27
CA THR A 209 10.74 -14.39 -6.56
C THR A 209 10.46 -15.66 -5.75
N GLU A 210 10.77 -16.83 -6.33
CA GLU A 210 10.67 -18.08 -5.57
C GLU A 210 11.51 -18.08 -4.29
N ALA A 211 12.64 -17.36 -4.29
CA ALA A 211 13.49 -17.23 -3.11
C ALA A 211 12.76 -16.47 -1.99
N HIS A 212 12.02 -15.40 -2.33
CA HIS A 212 11.19 -14.66 -1.38
C HIS A 212 10.06 -15.53 -0.81
N VAL A 213 9.34 -16.26 -1.68
CA VAL A 213 8.27 -17.16 -1.24
C VAL A 213 8.82 -18.20 -0.25
N ARG A 214 9.95 -18.86 -0.60
CA ARG A 214 10.59 -19.82 0.32
C ARG A 214 11.10 -19.18 1.61
N HIS A 215 11.55 -17.93 1.56
CA HIS A 215 12.01 -17.20 2.76
C HIS A 215 10.85 -16.94 3.73
N ILE A 216 9.73 -16.47 3.23
CA ILE A 216 8.54 -16.19 4.06
C ILE A 216 7.93 -17.49 4.62
N ASP A 217 7.94 -18.59 3.87
CA ASP A 217 7.42 -19.90 4.33
C ASP A 217 8.35 -20.60 5.33
N GLY A 218 9.62 -20.21 5.35
CA GLY A 218 10.61 -20.83 6.23
C GLY A 218 10.39 -20.44 7.70
N PRO A 219 10.98 -21.22 8.64
CA PRO A 219 11.05 -20.77 10.01
C PRO A 219 11.89 -19.48 10.07
N PRO A 220 11.57 -18.53 10.96
CA PRO A 220 12.45 -17.39 11.20
C PRO A 220 13.85 -17.92 11.56
N LYS A 221 14.89 -17.38 10.94
CA LYS A 221 16.27 -17.69 11.33
C LYS A 221 16.49 -17.14 12.74
N ASP A 222 17.35 -17.80 13.48
CA ASP A 222 17.64 -17.54 14.89
C ASP A 222 17.76 -16.06 15.15
N ASP A 223 17.11 -15.20 15.54
CA ASP A 223 17.11 -13.76 15.80
C ASP A 223 16.25 -12.88 14.85
N GLU A 224 15.66 -13.43 13.79
CA GLU A 224 14.83 -12.66 12.84
C GLU A 224 13.35 -12.53 13.26
N TRP A 225 13.04 -12.32 14.54
CA TRP A 225 11.68 -11.98 14.98
C TRP A 225 11.26 -10.57 14.53
N GLN A 226 12.22 -9.79 13.99
CA GLN A 226 12.00 -8.45 13.45
C GLN A 226 12.88 -8.24 12.22
N ILE A 227 12.26 -8.04 11.06
CA ILE A 227 12.95 -7.69 9.81
C ILE A 227 12.57 -6.24 9.49
N GLY A 228 13.48 -5.31 9.80
CA GLY A 228 13.18 -3.89 9.67
C GLY A 228 12.04 -3.47 10.61
N ASP A 229 10.95 -3.00 10.03
CA ASP A 229 9.70 -2.63 10.71
C ASP A 229 8.67 -3.77 10.78
N ASN A 230 8.97 -4.93 10.20
CA ASN A 230 8.13 -6.12 10.26
C ASN A 230 8.45 -6.94 11.51
N TYR A 231 7.41 -7.46 12.18
CA TYR A 231 7.57 -8.55 13.12
C TYR A 231 7.19 -9.87 12.45
N TYR A 232 7.81 -10.95 12.89
CA TYR A 232 7.58 -12.30 12.39
C TYR A 232 7.12 -13.22 13.53
N SER A 233 6.09 -14.01 13.32
CA SER A 233 5.60 -15.01 14.28
C SER A 233 5.48 -16.37 13.58
N ALA A 234 5.31 -17.43 14.35
CA ALA A 234 5.09 -18.77 13.77
C ALA A 234 3.87 -18.85 12.86
N ALA A 235 2.90 -17.95 13.02
CA ALA A 235 1.70 -17.89 12.20
C ALA A 235 1.86 -16.99 10.96
N THR A 236 2.94 -16.21 10.84
CA THR A 236 3.15 -15.26 9.76
C THR A 236 3.05 -15.89 8.37
N PRO A 237 3.71 -17.04 8.06
CA PRO A 237 3.61 -17.64 6.73
C PRO A 237 2.18 -17.98 6.35
N LEU A 238 1.45 -18.58 7.28
CA LEU A 238 0.06 -18.99 7.05
C LEU A 238 -0.86 -17.78 6.89
N ALA A 239 -0.71 -16.76 7.74
CA ALA A 239 -1.51 -15.54 7.65
C ALA A 239 -1.23 -14.77 6.35
N ALA A 240 0.03 -14.60 5.97
CA ALA A 240 0.42 -13.91 4.74
C ALA A 240 -0.09 -14.61 3.48
N ARG A 241 0.04 -15.95 3.41
CA ARG A 241 -0.53 -16.74 2.32
C ARG A 241 -2.06 -16.66 2.28
N THR A 242 -2.70 -16.64 3.44
CA THR A 242 -4.17 -16.51 3.51
C THR A 242 -4.61 -15.11 3.08
N ALA A 243 -3.88 -14.05 3.45
CA ALA A 243 -4.18 -12.68 3.00
C ALA A 243 -4.12 -12.56 1.48
N ALA A 244 -3.03 -13.01 0.86
CA ALA A 244 -2.90 -13.03 -0.59
C ALA A 244 -3.95 -13.92 -1.26
N GLY A 245 -4.19 -15.14 -0.74
CA GLY A 245 -5.16 -16.08 -1.28
C GLY A 245 -6.60 -15.60 -1.19
N CYS A 246 -7.00 -14.95 -0.10
CA CYS A 246 -8.31 -14.31 0.05
C CYS A 246 -8.49 -13.14 -0.94
N THR A 247 -7.44 -12.37 -1.21
CA THR A 247 -7.49 -11.27 -2.19
C THR A 247 -7.66 -11.82 -3.61
N VAL A 248 -6.93 -12.89 -3.96
CA VAL A 248 -7.12 -13.59 -5.24
C VAL A 248 -8.53 -14.18 -5.34
N GLN A 249 -9.04 -14.81 -4.26
CA GLN A 249 -10.40 -15.35 -4.21
C GLN A 249 -11.47 -14.29 -4.48
N ALA A 250 -11.32 -13.09 -3.89
CA ALA A 250 -12.23 -11.97 -4.13
C ALA A 250 -12.21 -11.54 -5.60
N VAL A 251 -11.03 -11.45 -6.20
CA VAL A 251 -10.85 -11.11 -7.62
C VAL A 251 -11.42 -12.19 -8.53
N GLU A 252 -11.16 -13.47 -8.27
CA GLU A 252 -11.71 -14.60 -9.04
C GLU A 252 -13.25 -14.61 -9.01
N ALA A 253 -13.85 -14.37 -7.84
CA ALA A 253 -15.31 -14.31 -7.70
C ALA A 253 -15.93 -13.15 -8.51
N VAL A 254 -15.25 -11.99 -8.58
CA VAL A 254 -15.70 -10.85 -9.40
C VAL A 254 -15.46 -11.10 -10.88
N CYS A 255 -14.31 -11.62 -11.27
CA CYS A 255 -14.00 -11.90 -12.68
C CYS A 255 -14.92 -12.97 -13.27
N SER A 256 -15.27 -14.01 -12.51
CA SER A 256 -16.20 -15.05 -12.94
C SER A 256 -17.68 -14.62 -12.96
N GLY A 257 -17.99 -13.45 -12.38
CA GLY A 257 -19.37 -12.97 -12.26
C GLY A 257 -20.18 -13.63 -11.13
N GLN A 258 -19.54 -14.39 -10.23
CA GLN A 258 -20.19 -14.95 -9.04
C GLN A 258 -20.72 -13.82 -8.14
N VAL A 259 -19.95 -12.75 -8.00
CA VAL A 259 -20.34 -11.49 -7.36
C VAL A 259 -19.94 -10.33 -8.26
N GLN A 260 -20.60 -9.18 -8.10
CA GLN A 260 -20.25 -7.98 -8.87
C GLN A 260 -19.07 -7.23 -8.24
N ARG A 261 -19.00 -7.24 -6.91
CA ARG A 261 -18.01 -6.52 -6.11
C ARG A 261 -17.56 -7.39 -4.96
N ALA A 262 -16.38 -7.12 -4.40
CA ALA A 262 -15.92 -7.86 -3.24
C ALA A 262 -15.07 -7.00 -2.29
N PHE A 263 -15.00 -7.40 -1.03
CA PHE A 263 -14.07 -6.86 -0.06
C PHE A 263 -13.30 -7.99 0.63
N ALA A 264 -11.99 -8.01 0.46
CA ALA A 264 -11.06 -8.88 1.17
C ALA A 264 -10.58 -8.17 2.45
N VAL A 265 -11.12 -8.59 3.60
CA VAL A 265 -10.72 -8.08 4.92
C VAL A 265 -9.53 -8.87 5.40
N VAL A 266 -8.34 -8.48 4.94
CA VAL A 266 -7.10 -9.25 5.08
C VAL A 266 -6.06 -8.55 5.95
N ARG A 267 -5.16 -9.34 6.54
CA ARG A 267 -3.89 -8.98 7.17
C ARG A 267 -2.95 -10.20 7.19
N PRO A 268 -1.63 -9.98 7.16
CA PRO A 268 -0.92 -8.70 7.05
C PRO A 268 -1.25 -7.94 5.77
N PRO A 269 -0.99 -6.62 5.72
CA PRO A 269 -1.12 -5.82 4.50
C PRO A 269 -0.12 -6.26 3.43
N GLY A 270 -0.20 -5.70 2.22
CA GLY A 270 0.58 -6.20 1.10
C GLY A 270 1.33 -5.16 0.27
N HIS A 271 0.88 -3.91 0.18
CA HIS A 271 1.29 -2.95 -0.84
C HIS A 271 2.78 -2.54 -0.80
N HIS A 272 3.45 -2.70 0.36
CA HIS A 272 4.88 -2.45 0.49
C HIS A 272 5.78 -3.64 0.15
N ALA A 273 5.25 -4.88 0.08
CA ALA A 273 6.05 -6.05 -0.26
C ALA A 273 6.54 -5.97 -1.71
N GLU A 274 7.86 -5.85 -1.87
CA GLU A 274 8.55 -5.83 -3.16
C GLU A 274 8.70 -7.26 -3.73
N CYS A 275 9.18 -7.42 -4.93
CA CYS A 275 9.28 -8.75 -5.55
C CYS A 275 10.19 -9.72 -4.76
N ALA A 276 11.17 -9.20 -4.02
CA ALA A 276 12.15 -9.98 -3.27
C ALA A 276 12.32 -9.57 -1.81
N ARG A 277 11.50 -8.64 -1.29
CA ARG A 277 11.67 -8.08 0.05
C ARG A 277 10.34 -7.83 0.74
N ALA A 278 10.21 -8.29 1.99
CA ALA A 278 9.15 -7.91 2.92
C ALA A 278 9.53 -6.61 3.64
N MET A 279 8.60 -5.66 3.74
CA MET A 279 8.77 -4.39 4.45
C MET A 279 7.41 -3.74 4.71
N GLY A 280 7.35 -2.70 5.57
CA GLY A 280 6.14 -1.93 5.81
C GLY A 280 4.99 -2.79 6.34
N PHE A 281 5.28 -3.75 7.21
CA PHE A 281 4.34 -4.73 7.75
C PHE A 281 3.83 -5.75 6.71
N CYS A 282 4.30 -5.70 5.46
CA CYS A 282 3.88 -6.52 4.33
C CYS A 282 4.87 -7.67 4.07
N PHE A 283 4.34 -8.85 3.71
CA PHE A 283 5.11 -10.05 3.41
C PHE A 283 4.93 -10.50 1.96
N PHE A 284 3.69 -10.60 1.49
CA PHE A 284 3.34 -10.78 0.09
C PHE A 284 2.49 -9.61 -0.38
N ASN A 285 2.65 -9.20 -1.64
CA ASN A 285 1.88 -8.13 -2.23
C ASN A 285 0.50 -8.64 -2.66
N ASN A 286 -0.46 -8.56 -1.74
CA ASN A 286 -1.79 -9.15 -1.90
C ASN A 286 -2.48 -8.69 -3.20
N VAL A 287 -2.44 -7.37 -3.48
CA VAL A 287 -3.12 -6.78 -4.64
C VAL A 287 -2.37 -7.00 -5.94
N ALA A 288 -1.03 -6.96 -5.94
CA ALA A 288 -0.25 -7.23 -7.15
C ALA A 288 -0.40 -8.70 -7.58
N VAL A 289 -0.33 -9.66 -6.63
CA VAL A 289 -0.61 -11.08 -6.89
C VAL A 289 -2.01 -11.25 -7.49
N ALA A 290 -3.03 -10.63 -6.90
CA ALA A 290 -4.40 -10.74 -7.36
C ALA A 290 -4.62 -10.09 -8.74
N ALA A 291 -4.00 -8.94 -9.03
CA ALA A 291 -4.07 -8.28 -10.32
C ALA A 291 -3.42 -9.11 -11.44
N LEU A 292 -2.25 -9.69 -11.16
CA LEU A 292 -1.56 -10.58 -12.10
C LEU A 292 -2.34 -11.89 -12.31
N ALA A 293 -2.98 -12.43 -11.27
CA ALA A 293 -3.88 -13.57 -11.39
C ALA A 293 -5.12 -13.22 -12.24
N ALA A 294 -5.71 -12.03 -12.07
CA ALA A 294 -6.82 -11.56 -12.90
C ALA A 294 -6.43 -11.48 -14.39
N ARG A 295 -5.22 -10.96 -14.70
CA ARG A 295 -4.68 -10.93 -16.06
C ARG A 295 -4.55 -12.34 -16.65
N LYS A 296 -4.02 -13.28 -15.86
CA LYS A 296 -3.92 -14.70 -16.27
C LYS A 296 -5.29 -15.34 -16.50
N ALA A 297 -6.32 -14.87 -15.76
CA ALA A 297 -7.71 -15.33 -15.92
C ALA A 297 -8.47 -14.62 -17.06
N GLY A 298 -7.87 -13.68 -17.79
CA GLY A 298 -8.41 -13.06 -18.99
C GLY A 298 -8.95 -11.63 -18.84
N ALA A 299 -8.75 -10.97 -17.71
CA ALA A 299 -8.98 -9.53 -17.61
C ALA A 299 -7.96 -8.78 -18.50
N ASN A 300 -8.38 -7.87 -19.40
CA ASN A 300 -7.43 -7.21 -20.32
C ASN A 300 -6.80 -5.97 -19.73
N LYS A 301 -7.54 -5.21 -18.93
CA LYS A 301 -7.08 -3.97 -18.29
C LYS A 301 -7.47 -3.99 -16.84
N VAL A 302 -6.48 -3.94 -15.96
CA VAL A 302 -6.69 -3.89 -14.51
C VAL A 302 -6.19 -2.55 -13.99
N LEU A 303 -6.98 -1.88 -13.17
CA LEU A 303 -6.52 -0.72 -12.40
C LEU A 303 -6.30 -1.15 -10.96
N ILE A 304 -5.14 -0.83 -10.39
CA ILE A 304 -4.93 -0.79 -8.94
C ILE A 304 -4.94 0.68 -8.53
N LEU A 305 -5.90 1.05 -7.68
CA LEU A 305 -5.91 2.35 -7.02
C LEU A 305 -5.56 2.15 -5.55
N ASP A 306 -4.50 2.79 -5.12
CA ASP A 306 -4.01 2.76 -3.75
C ASP A 306 -4.34 4.10 -3.07
N TRP A 307 -5.18 4.05 -2.04
CA TRP A 307 -5.50 5.21 -1.22
C TRP A 307 -5.00 5.09 0.22
N ASP A 308 -4.16 4.07 0.51
CA ASP A 308 -3.35 4.06 1.73
C ASP A 308 -2.55 5.37 1.81
N VAL A 309 -2.28 5.86 3.01
CA VAL A 309 -1.54 7.11 3.18
C VAL A 309 -0.06 6.97 2.80
N HIS A 310 0.44 5.73 2.77
CA HIS A 310 1.80 5.41 2.36
C HIS A 310 1.86 5.06 0.87
N HIS A 311 2.97 5.38 0.20
CA HIS A 311 3.20 4.92 -1.16
C HIS A 311 3.39 3.40 -1.20
N GLY A 312 2.63 2.71 -2.06
CA GLY A 312 2.75 1.26 -2.28
C GLY A 312 3.94 0.93 -3.18
N ASN A 313 5.16 1.15 -2.68
CA ASN A 313 6.40 0.93 -3.43
C ASN A 313 6.54 -0.48 -4.00
N GLY A 314 5.99 -1.49 -3.31
CA GLY A 314 6.00 -2.87 -3.78
C GLY A 314 5.10 -3.07 -5.00
N ILE A 315 3.91 -2.46 -5.03
CA ILE A 315 3.03 -2.51 -6.20
C ILE A 315 3.71 -1.83 -7.39
N GLU A 316 4.26 -0.63 -7.16
CA GLU A 316 4.98 0.11 -8.20
C GLU A 316 6.14 -0.70 -8.75
N GLU A 317 7.04 -1.24 -7.91
CA GLU A 317 8.21 -2.03 -8.34
C GLU A 317 7.79 -3.21 -9.21
N ILE A 318 6.83 -4.01 -8.73
CA ILE A 318 6.37 -5.23 -9.41
C ILE A 318 5.76 -4.90 -10.78
N LEU A 319 5.01 -3.81 -10.88
CA LEU A 319 4.20 -3.50 -12.06
C LEU A 319 4.80 -2.40 -12.95
N TYR A 320 5.95 -1.83 -12.62
CA TYR A 320 6.52 -0.62 -13.23
C TYR A 320 6.70 -0.65 -14.75
N GLY A 321 6.84 -1.83 -15.33
CA GLY A 321 6.94 -2.04 -16.78
C GLY A 321 5.68 -2.59 -17.45
N ASN A 322 4.57 -2.70 -16.73
CA ASN A 322 3.35 -3.35 -17.19
C ASN A 322 2.38 -2.32 -17.79
N ALA A 323 1.93 -2.52 -19.03
CA ALA A 323 0.97 -1.64 -19.70
C ALA A 323 -0.50 -2.10 -19.56
N ASP A 324 -0.72 -3.33 -19.10
CA ASP A 324 -2.04 -3.93 -18.93
C ASP A 324 -2.61 -3.70 -17.53
N ILE A 325 -1.74 -3.33 -16.57
CA ILE A 325 -2.11 -3.00 -15.20
C ILE A 325 -1.64 -1.58 -14.91
N MET A 326 -2.60 -0.68 -14.71
CA MET A 326 -2.32 0.69 -14.29
C MET A 326 -2.27 0.76 -12.77
N TYR A 327 -1.25 1.42 -12.23
CA TYR A 327 -1.14 1.72 -10.80
C TYR A 327 -1.30 3.22 -10.55
N ILE A 328 -2.20 3.57 -9.64
CA ILE A 328 -2.42 4.94 -9.18
C ILE A 328 -2.31 4.97 -7.66
N SER A 329 -1.50 5.88 -7.11
CA SER A 329 -1.32 6.05 -5.67
C SER A 329 -1.61 7.48 -5.21
N LEU A 330 -2.46 7.61 -4.17
CA LEU A 330 -2.68 8.87 -3.45
C LEU A 330 -2.04 8.73 -2.07
N HIS A 331 -0.89 9.32 -1.86
CA HIS A 331 -0.13 9.12 -0.65
C HIS A 331 0.50 10.42 -0.13
N ARG A 332 0.98 10.39 1.10
CA ARG A 332 1.78 11.46 1.66
C ARG A 332 3.21 11.32 1.15
N GLY A 333 3.70 12.33 0.44
CA GLY A 333 5.01 12.40 -0.17
C GLY A 333 6.05 13.12 0.69
N ASN A 334 7.03 13.72 0.03
CA ASN A 334 8.08 14.54 0.64
C ASN A 334 8.89 13.81 1.72
N GLY A 335 9.36 12.61 1.39
CA GLY A 335 10.17 11.77 2.28
C GLY A 335 9.38 11.06 3.39
N PHE A 336 8.03 11.07 3.33
CA PHE A 336 7.22 10.20 4.19
C PHE A 336 7.46 8.74 3.81
N TYR A 337 7.31 7.82 4.79
CA TYR A 337 7.56 6.40 4.54
C TYR A 337 6.81 5.89 3.29
N PRO A 338 7.44 5.11 2.42
CA PRO A 338 8.82 4.61 2.42
C PRO A 338 9.85 5.58 1.76
N GLY A 339 9.46 6.79 1.36
CA GLY A 339 10.32 7.79 0.75
C GLY A 339 10.45 7.67 -0.77
N THR A 340 9.47 7.03 -1.41
CA THR A 340 9.34 6.80 -2.86
C THR A 340 8.00 7.33 -3.38
N GLY A 341 7.74 7.23 -4.68
CA GLY A 341 6.47 7.62 -5.30
C GLY A 341 6.44 9.08 -5.72
N ASP A 342 7.50 9.56 -6.34
CA ASP A 342 7.56 10.91 -6.90
C ASP A 342 6.68 11.03 -8.16
N ILE A 343 6.31 12.26 -8.52
CA ILE A 343 5.47 12.56 -9.71
C ILE A 343 6.11 12.03 -11.00
N GLU A 344 7.44 12.04 -11.04
CA GLU A 344 8.28 11.62 -12.17
C GLU A 344 8.34 10.10 -12.33
N ASP A 345 7.92 9.33 -11.34
CA ASP A 345 7.83 7.87 -11.39
C ASP A 345 6.60 7.45 -12.21
N ILE A 346 6.74 7.55 -13.54
CA ILE A 346 5.65 7.34 -14.52
C ILE A 346 5.66 5.97 -15.19
N GLY A 347 6.46 5.02 -14.69
CA GLY A 347 6.64 3.71 -15.30
C GLY A 347 7.82 3.64 -16.29
N LYS A 348 8.14 2.43 -16.75
CA LYS A 348 9.26 2.15 -17.68
C LYS A 348 8.84 1.30 -18.86
N GLY A 349 9.55 1.44 -20.00
CA GLY A 349 9.29 0.61 -21.18
C GLY A 349 7.84 0.70 -21.65
N ALA A 350 7.15 -0.43 -21.77
CA ALA A 350 5.74 -0.49 -22.15
C ALA A 350 4.81 0.09 -21.08
N GLY A 351 5.21 0.04 -19.80
CA GLY A 351 4.43 0.56 -18.67
C GLY A 351 4.53 2.07 -18.48
N ARG A 352 5.23 2.79 -19.34
CA ARG A 352 5.38 4.24 -19.20
C ARG A 352 4.03 4.94 -19.41
N GLY A 353 3.63 5.76 -18.43
CA GLY A 353 2.32 6.40 -18.35
C GLY A 353 1.27 5.58 -17.59
N PHE A 354 1.59 4.33 -17.23
CA PHE A 354 0.69 3.45 -16.46
C PHE A 354 1.01 3.41 -14.96
N ASN A 355 1.93 4.27 -14.51
CA ASN A 355 2.20 4.56 -13.10
C ASN A 355 1.91 6.04 -12.85
N LEU A 356 1.03 6.35 -11.87
CA LEU A 356 0.60 7.71 -11.56
C LEU A 356 0.63 7.92 -10.05
N ASN A 357 1.49 8.82 -9.58
CA ASN A 357 1.65 9.19 -8.18
C ASN A 357 1.06 10.57 -7.90
N ILE A 358 0.32 10.70 -6.79
CA ILE A 358 -0.17 11.97 -6.24
C ILE A 358 0.40 12.11 -4.82
N PRO A 359 1.66 12.56 -4.68
CA PRO A 359 2.35 12.69 -3.40
C PRO A 359 1.96 14.00 -2.70
N PHE A 360 0.98 13.98 -1.80
CA PHE A 360 0.61 15.12 -0.98
C PHE A 360 1.81 15.60 -0.14
N PRO A 361 2.21 16.88 -0.22
CA PRO A 361 3.53 17.32 0.26
C PRO A 361 3.68 17.33 1.79
N ARG A 362 2.60 17.17 2.56
CA ARG A 362 2.58 17.15 4.03
C ARG A 362 1.34 16.45 4.57
N GLY A 363 1.22 16.31 5.86
CA GLY A 363 -0.03 15.91 6.51
C GLY A 363 -1.08 17.04 6.53
N GLY A 364 -2.29 16.72 6.99
CA GLY A 364 -3.39 17.66 7.23
C GLY A 364 -4.34 17.88 6.04
N PHE A 365 -4.11 17.22 4.89
CA PHE A 365 -5.07 17.24 3.78
C PHE A 365 -6.35 16.49 4.16
N ASN A 366 -7.45 16.84 3.53
CA ASN A 366 -8.81 16.43 3.91
C ASN A 366 -9.62 15.93 2.71
N ASP A 367 -10.90 15.67 2.92
CA ASP A 367 -11.83 15.17 1.91
C ASP A 367 -11.84 16.00 0.62
N ALA A 368 -11.77 17.34 0.74
CA ALA A 368 -11.81 18.23 -0.42
C ALA A 368 -10.60 18.04 -1.33
N ASP A 369 -9.44 17.78 -0.76
CA ASP A 369 -8.19 17.56 -1.48
C ASP A 369 -8.24 16.25 -2.29
N TYR A 370 -8.70 15.17 -1.66
CA TYR A 370 -8.83 13.88 -2.34
C TYR A 370 -9.91 13.90 -3.43
N ILE A 371 -11.04 14.55 -3.18
CA ILE A 371 -12.09 14.70 -4.19
C ILE A 371 -11.63 15.57 -5.37
N ALA A 372 -10.83 16.63 -5.12
CA ALA A 372 -10.24 17.40 -6.21
C ALA A 372 -9.29 16.56 -7.08
N ALA A 373 -8.48 15.69 -6.46
CA ALA A 373 -7.64 14.75 -7.20
C ALA A 373 -8.48 13.79 -8.07
N PHE A 374 -9.58 13.27 -7.52
CA PHE A 374 -10.50 12.43 -8.30
C PHE A 374 -11.13 13.20 -9.45
N ASP A 375 -11.72 14.36 -9.19
CA ASP A 375 -12.48 15.11 -10.18
C ASP A 375 -11.61 15.62 -11.36
N LEU A 376 -10.38 16.06 -11.07
CA LEU A 376 -9.54 16.74 -12.06
C LEU A 376 -8.56 15.81 -12.78
N VAL A 377 -8.08 14.76 -12.11
CA VAL A 377 -7.02 13.90 -12.65
C VAL A 377 -7.47 12.45 -12.76
N LEU A 378 -7.96 11.84 -11.67
CA LEU A 378 -8.14 10.40 -11.63
C LEU A 378 -9.31 9.92 -12.48
N GLU A 379 -10.52 10.50 -12.32
CA GLU A 379 -11.68 10.09 -13.12
C GLU A 379 -11.46 10.26 -14.64
N PRO A 380 -10.87 11.38 -15.13
CA PRO A 380 -10.51 11.51 -16.53
C PRO A 380 -9.55 10.42 -17.03
N VAL A 381 -8.48 10.13 -16.27
CA VAL A 381 -7.48 9.13 -16.65
C VAL A 381 -8.07 7.72 -16.59
N ILE A 382 -8.76 7.37 -15.50
CA ILE A 382 -9.39 6.05 -15.33
C ILE A 382 -10.45 5.82 -16.43
N GLY A 383 -11.26 6.84 -16.75
CA GLY A 383 -12.22 6.79 -17.85
C GLY A 383 -11.57 6.57 -19.21
N ALA A 384 -10.41 7.20 -19.47
CA ALA A 384 -9.64 6.99 -20.70
C ALA A 384 -8.95 5.61 -20.73
N PHE A 385 -8.48 5.12 -19.59
CA PHE A 385 -7.92 3.77 -19.46
C PHE A 385 -8.99 2.71 -19.66
N ALA A 386 -10.21 2.93 -19.17
CA ALA A 386 -11.37 2.02 -19.26
C ALA A 386 -11.05 0.60 -18.73
N PRO A 387 -10.83 0.43 -17.42
CA PRO A 387 -10.45 -0.86 -16.83
C PRO A 387 -11.60 -1.86 -16.84
N ASP A 388 -11.28 -3.14 -17.11
CA ASP A 388 -12.21 -4.26 -16.96
C ASP A 388 -12.46 -4.61 -15.49
N LEU A 389 -11.46 -4.34 -14.66
CA LEU A 389 -11.48 -4.60 -13.22
C LEU A 389 -10.74 -3.48 -12.49
N ILE A 390 -11.31 -3.02 -11.38
CA ILE A 390 -10.61 -2.14 -10.43
C ILE A 390 -10.35 -2.91 -9.14
N ILE A 391 -9.10 -2.89 -8.68
CA ILE A 391 -8.69 -3.38 -7.37
C ILE A 391 -8.23 -2.17 -6.56
N VAL A 392 -8.70 -2.06 -5.33
CA VAL A 392 -8.32 -0.98 -4.43
C VAL A 392 -7.42 -1.53 -3.34
N SER A 393 -6.20 -0.99 -3.24
CA SER A 393 -5.35 -1.11 -2.07
C SER A 393 -5.94 -0.20 -1.01
N ALA A 394 -6.80 -0.80 -0.14
CA ALA A 394 -7.74 -0.06 0.69
C ALA A 394 -7.19 0.16 2.11
N GLY A 395 -6.15 0.99 2.24
CA GLY A 395 -5.70 1.52 3.53
C GLY A 395 -6.64 2.60 4.06
N TYR A 396 -6.77 2.68 5.38
CA TYR A 396 -7.61 3.67 6.05
C TYR A 396 -6.80 4.55 7.02
N ASP A 397 -5.50 4.62 6.85
CA ASP A 397 -4.59 5.41 7.67
C ASP A 397 -4.50 6.89 7.29
N ALA A 398 -5.07 7.31 6.16
CA ALA A 398 -5.31 8.72 5.87
C ALA A 398 -6.51 9.29 6.65
N VAL A 399 -7.27 8.48 7.39
CA VAL A 399 -8.42 8.95 8.19
C VAL A 399 -7.98 9.81 9.36
N GLN A 400 -8.79 10.79 9.71
CA GLN A 400 -8.53 11.65 10.87
C GLN A 400 -8.32 10.84 12.15
N GLY A 401 -7.23 11.16 12.87
CA GLY A 401 -6.89 10.52 14.15
C GLY A 401 -6.20 9.17 14.00
N ASP A 402 -5.73 8.81 12.81
CA ASP A 402 -4.81 7.69 12.66
C ASP A 402 -3.44 8.06 13.25
N PRO A 403 -2.79 7.13 13.99
CA PRO A 403 -1.52 7.43 14.67
C PRO A 403 -0.33 7.62 13.73
N LEU A 404 -0.39 7.13 12.47
CA LEU A 404 0.71 7.19 11.50
C LEU A 404 0.47 8.20 10.39
N GLY A 405 -0.74 8.25 9.81
CA GLY A 405 -1.00 8.94 8.55
C GLY A 405 -0.95 10.46 8.63
N GLY A 406 -1.51 11.03 9.71
CA GLY A 406 -1.52 12.50 9.93
C GLY A 406 -2.34 13.28 8.91
N MET A 407 -3.28 12.64 8.19
CA MET A 407 -4.26 13.28 7.32
C MET A 407 -5.59 13.51 8.08
N ASN A 408 -6.56 14.16 7.44
CA ASN A 408 -7.85 14.53 8.04
C ASN A 408 -9.05 14.04 7.22
N LEU A 409 -8.95 12.87 6.60
CA LEU A 409 -10.07 12.28 5.87
C LEU A 409 -11.16 11.82 6.83
N THR A 410 -12.42 11.90 6.36
CA THR A 410 -13.55 11.33 7.07
C THR A 410 -13.93 9.95 6.52
N PRO A 411 -14.62 9.09 7.27
CA PRO A 411 -15.12 7.82 6.74
C PRO A 411 -16.00 7.99 5.50
N GLN A 412 -16.74 9.11 5.40
CA GLN A 412 -17.65 9.39 4.30
C GLN A 412 -16.92 9.52 2.95
N VAL A 413 -15.72 10.11 2.92
CA VAL A 413 -14.99 10.28 1.66
C VAL A 413 -14.60 8.93 1.04
N TYR A 414 -14.30 7.92 1.84
CA TYR A 414 -14.01 6.56 1.34
C TYR A 414 -15.26 5.96 0.65
N GLY A 415 -16.46 6.22 1.18
CA GLY A 415 -17.70 5.89 0.49
C GLY A 415 -17.84 6.61 -0.86
N HIS A 416 -17.51 7.91 -0.92
CA HIS A 416 -17.53 8.68 -2.17
C HIS A 416 -16.52 8.16 -3.19
N MET A 417 -15.30 7.87 -2.78
CA MET A 417 -14.27 7.29 -3.65
C MET A 417 -14.71 5.90 -4.16
N THR A 418 -15.26 5.05 -3.30
CA THR A 418 -15.80 3.73 -3.68
C THR A 418 -16.92 3.85 -4.73
N ALA A 419 -17.85 4.80 -4.55
CA ALA A 419 -18.96 5.01 -5.50
C ALA A 419 -18.46 5.45 -6.89
N ARG A 420 -17.43 6.30 -6.93
CA ARG A 420 -16.79 6.76 -8.17
C ARG A 420 -16.11 5.61 -8.91
N LEU A 421 -15.34 4.81 -8.19
CA LEU A 421 -14.64 3.66 -8.77
C LEU A 421 -15.62 2.59 -9.25
N ALA A 422 -16.70 2.31 -8.50
CA ALA A 422 -17.74 1.36 -8.93
C ALA A 422 -18.44 1.80 -10.23
N ARG A 423 -18.52 3.11 -10.50
CA ARG A 423 -19.07 3.66 -11.76
C ARG A 423 -18.07 3.59 -12.92
N LEU A 424 -16.77 3.69 -12.63
CA LEU A 424 -15.70 3.72 -13.64
C LEU A 424 -15.26 2.31 -14.08
N ALA A 425 -15.48 1.31 -13.24
CA ALA A 425 -15.17 -0.08 -13.57
C ALA A 425 -16.19 -0.63 -14.58
N ALA A 426 -15.74 -1.38 -15.58
CA ALA A 426 -16.62 -2.09 -16.49
C ALA A 426 -17.55 -3.02 -15.70
N ASP A 427 -18.85 -2.99 -15.99
CA ASP A 427 -19.89 -3.74 -15.28
C ASP A 427 -19.88 -3.54 -13.75
N GLY A 428 -19.21 -2.49 -13.27
CA GLY A 428 -19.06 -2.21 -11.83
C GLY A 428 -18.15 -3.19 -11.07
N LYS A 429 -17.26 -3.89 -11.76
CA LYS A 429 -16.34 -4.88 -11.18
C LYS A 429 -15.27 -4.22 -10.31
N LEU A 430 -15.47 -4.31 -9.01
CA LEU A 430 -14.64 -3.61 -8.00
C LEU A 430 -14.29 -4.55 -6.86
N VAL A 431 -13.01 -4.63 -6.52
CA VAL A 431 -12.50 -5.38 -5.35
C VAL A 431 -11.74 -4.43 -4.45
N LEU A 432 -12.05 -4.45 -3.15
CA LEU A 432 -11.27 -3.79 -2.13
C LEU A 432 -10.44 -4.83 -1.38
N ALA A 433 -9.18 -4.53 -1.08
CA ALA A 433 -8.33 -5.32 -0.19
C ALA A 433 -7.80 -4.43 0.92
N LEU A 434 -7.99 -4.82 2.19
CA LEU A 434 -7.55 -4.02 3.33
C LEU A 434 -6.03 -3.93 3.36
N GLU A 435 -5.51 -2.71 3.47
CA GLU A 435 -4.09 -2.42 3.69
C GLU A 435 -3.89 -1.81 5.08
N GLY A 436 -3.34 -0.60 5.21
CA GLY A 436 -3.14 0.11 6.46
C GLY A 436 -4.43 0.59 7.15
N GLY A 437 -4.24 1.37 8.19
CA GLY A 437 -5.31 1.86 9.07
C GLY A 437 -5.17 1.32 10.49
N TYR A 438 -4.72 2.20 11.40
CA TYR A 438 -4.24 1.84 12.74
C TYR A 438 -5.10 2.46 13.85
N ASN A 439 -6.00 3.35 13.52
CA ASN A 439 -7.10 3.75 14.38
C ASN A 439 -8.25 2.73 14.22
N LEU A 440 -8.33 1.74 15.09
CA LEU A 440 -9.24 0.59 14.96
C LEU A 440 -10.70 1.00 14.72
N ARG A 441 -11.17 2.02 15.47
CA ARG A 441 -12.54 2.52 15.33
C ARG A 441 -12.76 3.17 13.98
N MET A 442 -11.86 4.06 13.57
CA MET A 442 -12.01 4.81 12.32
C MET A 442 -11.83 3.89 11.10
N THR A 443 -10.87 2.96 11.15
CA THR A 443 -10.71 1.90 10.12
C THR A 443 -12.00 1.10 9.93
N ALA A 444 -12.66 0.73 11.04
CA ALA A 444 -13.92 0.00 10.98
C ALA A 444 -15.08 0.85 10.41
N GLU A 445 -15.14 2.15 10.74
CA GLU A 445 -16.14 3.07 10.16
C GLU A 445 -15.91 3.27 8.66
N CYS A 446 -14.66 3.50 8.23
CA CYS A 446 -14.31 3.66 6.80
C CYS A 446 -14.69 2.42 5.98
N GLY A 447 -14.30 1.23 6.45
CA GLY A 447 -14.66 -0.01 5.77
C GLY A 447 -16.17 -0.26 5.73
N ALA A 448 -16.91 0.12 6.77
CA ALA A 448 -18.36 0.02 6.77
C ALA A 448 -19.01 0.98 5.75
N GLU A 449 -18.51 2.21 5.61
CA GLU A 449 -18.98 3.14 4.56
C GLU A 449 -18.72 2.57 3.16
N CYS A 450 -17.54 1.99 2.93
CA CYS A 450 -17.26 1.32 1.66
C CYS A 450 -18.24 0.18 1.39
N VAL A 451 -18.49 -0.72 2.37
CA VAL A 451 -19.41 -1.87 2.18
C VAL A 451 -20.85 -1.41 1.92
N LYS A 452 -21.33 -0.37 2.58
CA LYS A 452 -22.66 0.21 2.26
C LYS A 452 -22.76 0.59 0.78
N VAL A 453 -21.72 1.24 0.27
CA VAL A 453 -21.67 1.68 -1.14
C VAL A 453 -21.49 0.51 -2.10
N LEU A 454 -20.67 -0.48 -1.75
CA LEU A 454 -20.57 -1.71 -2.54
C LEU A 454 -21.93 -2.40 -2.69
N LEU A 455 -22.75 -2.42 -1.63
CA LEU A 455 -24.12 -2.94 -1.64
C LEU A 455 -25.14 -2.06 -2.43
N GLY A 456 -24.71 -0.92 -2.97
CA GLY A 456 -25.55 -0.05 -3.79
C GLY A 456 -26.12 1.16 -3.06
N ALA A 457 -25.80 1.37 -1.80
CA ALA A 457 -26.20 2.58 -1.10
C ALA A 457 -25.52 3.82 -1.69
N LYS A 458 -26.20 4.97 -1.64
CA LYS A 458 -25.56 6.24 -1.93
C LYS A 458 -24.59 6.58 -0.81
N PRO A 459 -23.40 7.14 -1.12
CA PRO A 459 -22.48 7.56 -0.05
C PRO A 459 -23.13 8.64 0.81
N GLU A 460 -22.83 8.61 2.10
CA GLU A 460 -23.26 9.63 3.05
C GLU A 460 -22.71 11.01 2.64
N PRO A 461 -23.49 12.09 2.77
CA PRO A 461 -23.04 13.42 2.37
C PRO A 461 -21.76 13.85 3.09
N LEU A 462 -20.81 14.41 2.34
CA LEU A 462 -19.65 15.07 2.92
C LEU A 462 -20.06 16.34 3.65
N ASP A 463 -19.39 16.65 4.76
CA ASP A 463 -19.66 17.87 5.50
C ASP A 463 -19.06 19.09 4.79
N THR A 464 -19.90 19.80 4.04
CA THR A 464 -19.53 21.03 3.31
C THR A 464 -19.84 22.31 4.07
N ARG A 465 -20.24 22.24 5.36
CA ARG A 465 -20.67 23.42 6.14
C ARG A 465 -19.56 24.42 6.47
N GLY A 466 -18.30 23.97 6.46
CA GLY A 466 -17.17 24.90 6.48
C GLY A 466 -16.63 24.96 5.06
N ALA A 467 -16.51 26.03 4.40
CA ALA A 467 -16.00 26.19 3.06
C ALA A 467 -15.29 24.93 2.49
N TRP A 468 -15.98 24.18 1.62
CA TRP A 468 -15.33 23.12 0.81
C TRP A 468 -14.15 23.75 0.08
N ARG A 469 -12.98 23.59 0.59
CA ARG A 469 -11.76 24.20 0.03
C ARG A 469 -10.62 23.21 0.11
N PRO A 470 -10.24 22.59 -1.02
CA PRO A 470 -8.96 21.94 -1.09
C PRO A 470 -7.83 22.95 -0.82
N ALA A 471 -6.73 22.49 -0.28
CA ALA A 471 -5.56 23.31 0.00
C ALA A 471 -4.98 23.88 -1.32
N LYS A 472 -4.34 25.04 -1.25
CA LYS A 472 -3.66 25.62 -2.42
C LYS A 472 -2.58 24.69 -2.96
N GLU A 473 -1.88 24.02 -2.06
CA GLU A 473 -0.84 23.04 -2.40
C GLU A 473 -1.40 21.86 -3.21
N THR A 474 -2.66 21.49 -3.00
CA THR A 474 -3.34 20.47 -3.81
C THR A 474 -3.47 20.91 -5.26
N GLY A 475 -3.88 22.15 -5.52
CA GLY A 475 -3.91 22.70 -6.88
C GLY A 475 -2.54 22.66 -7.55
N GLN A 476 -1.49 23.08 -6.84
CA GLN A 476 -0.11 23.04 -7.35
C GLN A 476 0.36 21.61 -7.66
N LEU A 477 0.07 20.67 -6.77
CA LEU A 477 0.38 19.25 -6.93
C LEU A 477 -0.32 18.67 -8.18
N LEU A 478 -1.63 18.89 -8.31
CA LEU A 478 -2.40 18.34 -9.41
C LEU A 478 -2.00 18.93 -10.78
N ALA A 479 -1.56 20.21 -10.81
CA ALA A 479 -0.99 20.81 -12.01
C ALA A 479 0.29 20.08 -12.46
N GLN A 480 1.18 19.77 -11.52
CA GLN A 480 2.43 19.04 -11.81
C GLN A 480 2.13 17.61 -12.28
N VAL A 481 1.21 16.90 -11.61
CA VAL A 481 0.78 15.56 -12.01
C VAL A 481 0.17 15.58 -13.41
N ALA A 482 -0.73 16.54 -13.70
CA ALA A 482 -1.33 16.66 -15.02
C ALA A 482 -0.27 16.94 -16.10
N ALA A 483 0.71 17.79 -15.84
CA ALA A 483 1.80 18.06 -16.77
C ALA A 483 2.67 16.84 -17.05
N ALA A 484 3.01 16.04 -16.02
CA ALA A 484 3.79 14.82 -16.16
C ALA A 484 3.05 13.72 -16.94
N GLN A 485 1.74 13.62 -16.76
CA GLN A 485 0.91 12.55 -17.31
C GLN A 485 0.25 12.89 -18.68
N ALA A 486 0.11 14.18 -19.02
CA ALA A 486 -0.50 14.62 -20.29
C ALA A 486 0.12 14.01 -21.57
N PRO A 487 1.43 13.75 -21.65
CA PRO A 487 2.01 13.06 -22.82
C PRO A 487 1.46 11.67 -23.07
N PHE A 488 0.93 11.01 -22.05
CA PHE A 488 0.38 9.64 -22.10
C PHE A 488 -1.14 9.64 -22.11
N TRP A 489 -1.75 10.60 -21.43
CA TRP A 489 -3.19 10.75 -21.27
C TRP A 489 -3.66 12.08 -21.83
N PRO A 490 -3.99 12.16 -23.15
CA PRO A 490 -4.38 13.41 -23.80
C PRO A 490 -5.58 14.11 -23.16
N VAL A 491 -6.39 13.39 -22.38
CA VAL A 491 -7.49 13.95 -21.58
C VAL A 491 -7.02 15.00 -20.57
N LEU A 492 -5.75 14.91 -20.13
CA LEU A 492 -5.10 15.89 -19.25
C LEU A 492 -4.44 17.06 -20.00
N ALA A 493 -4.40 17.05 -21.34
CA ALA A 493 -3.76 18.11 -22.11
C ALA A 493 -4.27 19.55 -21.78
N PRO A 494 -5.57 19.79 -21.52
CA PRO A 494 -6.05 21.09 -21.08
C PRO A 494 -5.48 21.54 -19.73
N LEU A 495 -5.06 20.61 -18.88
CA LEU A 495 -4.53 20.84 -17.53
C LEU A 495 -2.99 20.84 -17.49
N SER A 496 -2.31 20.59 -18.62
CA SER A 496 -0.85 20.42 -18.66
C SER A 496 -0.06 21.73 -18.67
N SER A 497 -0.70 22.88 -18.91
CA SER A 497 -0.10 24.20 -18.77
C SER A 497 -0.60 24.88 -17.52
N GLN A 498 0.23 25.75 -16.92
CA GLN A 498 -0.14 26.49 -15.71
C GLN A 498 -1.43 27.30 -15.91
N ASP A 499 -1.53 28.09 -17.00
CA ASP A 499 -2.72 28.89 -17.30
C ASP A 499 -3.98 28.05 -17.52
N GLY A 500 -3.84 26.88 -18.18
CA GLY A 500 -4.93 25.95 -18.42
C GLY A 500 -5.42 25.32 -17.11
N PHE A 501 -4.49 24.94 -16.25
CA PHE A 501 -4.81 24.38 -14.94
C PHE A 501 -5.47 25.42 -14.03
N ASP A 502 -4.91 26.61 -13.92
CA ASP A 502 -5.43 27.68 -13.07
C ASP A 502 -6.88 28.01 -13.45
N LYS A 503 -7.18 28.08 -14.75
CA LYS A 503 -8.55 28.29 -15.23
C LYS A 503 -9.49 27.13 -14.83
N ALA A 504 -9.07 25.88 -15.02
CA ALA A 504 -9.87 24.71 -14.65
C ALA A 504 -10.07 24.61 -13.14
N TRP A 505 -9.05 24.98 -12.36
CA TRP A 505 -9.10 25.01 -10.91
C TRP A 505 -10.08 26.06 -10.39
N ASP A 506 -10.06 27.27 -10.93
CA ASP A 506 -10.99 28.32 -10.55
C ASP A 506 -12.44 27.94 -10.90
N GLU A 507 -12.68 27.36 -12.08
CA GLU A 507 -13.98 26.84 -12.50
C GLU A 507 -14.46 25.70 -11.59
N TYR A 508 -13.57 24.77 -11.23
CA TYR A 508 -13.85 23.70 -10.28
C TYR A 508 -14.27 24.26 -8.92
N LEU A 509 -13.49 25.17 -8.35
CA LEU A 509 -13.80 25.77 -7.05
C LEU A 509 -15.15 26.50 -7.06
N LEU A 510 -15.45 27.26 -8.13
CA LEU A 510 -16.71 27.97 -8.28
C LEU A 510 -17.90 26.98 -8.36
N THR A 511 -17.74 25.91 -9.11
CA THR A 511 -18.75 24.84 -9.24
C THR A 511 -19.03 24.20 -7.88
N LYS A 512 -18.00 23.80 -7.13
CA LYS A 512 -18.16 23.18 -5.81
C LYS A 512 -18.78 24.13 -4.77
N GLN A 513 -18.42 25.40 -4.80
CA GLN A 513 -19.05 26.42 -3.93
C GLN A 513 -20.52 26.59 -4.26
N THR A 514 -20.88 26.57 -5.54
CA THR A 514 -22.28 26.67 -5.99
C THR A 514 -23.10 25.46 -5.57
N GLU A 515 -22.57 24.25 -5.74
CA GLU A 515 -23.19 22.99 -5.29
C GLU A 515 -23.44 23.01 -3.78
N ALA A 516 -22.43 23.41 -3.00
CA ALA A 516 -22.53 23.52 -1.54
C ALA A 516 -23.62 24.52 -1.12
N ALA A 517 -23.69 25.68 -1.77
CA ALA A 517 -24.72 26.71 -1.49
C ALA A 517 -26.14 26.20 -1.83
N LEU A 518 -26.30 25.43 -2.91
CA LEU A 518 -27.58 24.81 -3.28
C LEU A 518 -28.01 23.74 -2.29
N GLN A 519 -27.08 22.92 -1.78
CA GLN A 519 -27.36 21.92 -0.75
C GLN A 519 -27.84 22.58 0.56
N LEU A 520 -27.18 23.66 0.98
CA LEU A 520 -27.60 24.43 2.17
C LEU A 520 -29.04 24.95 2.04
N ARG A 521 -29.42 25.48 0.86
CA ARG A 521 -30.78 25.97 0.59
C ARG A 521 -31.85 24.86 0.58
N ARG A 522 -31.46 23.63 0.25
CA ARG A 522 -32.37 22.46 0.22
C ARG A 522 -32.50 21.78 1.57
N SER A 523 -31.68 22.13 2.56
CA SER A 523 -31.70 21.50 3.87
C SER A 523 -33.02 21.81 4.58
N PRO A 524 -33.63 20.88 5.36
CA PRO A 524 -34.88 21.11 6.08
C PRO A 524 -34.82 22.27 7.07
N ARG A 525 -33.62 22.59 7.62
CA ARG A 525 -33.41 23.73 8.53
C ARG A 525 -33.55 25.09 7.85
N ALA A 526 -33.16 25.20 6.57
CA ALA A 526 -33.33 26.44 5.80
C ALA A 526 -34.81 26.69 5.45
N LYS A 527 -35.62 25.64 5.30
CA LYS A 527 -37.07 25.76 5.04
C LYS A 527 -37.88 26.11 6.31
N ALA A 528 -37.32 25.92 7.49
CA ALA A 528 -37.97 26.28 8.76
C ALA A 528 -37.65 27.72 9.20
N ALA A 529 -36.76 28.42 8.49
CA ALA A 529 -36.35 29.80 8.80
C ALA A 529 -36.91 30.84 7.80
N ILE A 530 -37.77 30.43 6.84
CA ILE A 530 -38.58 31.25 5.97
C ILE A 530 -40.06 31.04 6.35
#